data_4dd22eb38f6d712b71e7e4ce74e750e4
#
_entry.id   4dd22eb38f6d712b71e7e4ce74e750e4
#
_cell.length_a   1.000
_cell.length_b   1.000
_cell.length_c   1.000
_cell.angle_alpha   90.00
_cell.angle_beta   90.00
_cell.angle_gamma   90.00
#
_symmetry.space_group_name_H-M   'P 1'
#
loop_
_entity.id
_entity.type
_entity.pdbx_description
1 polymer ?
#
loop_
_entity_poly.entity_id
_entity_poly.type
_entity_poly.pdbx_seq_one_letter_code
_entity_poly.pdbx_strand_id
1 'polypeptide(L)' 'MAEFKKGDVVELVSGGPDMTVTFVGDSEITVHWFGNHNEKSLWDRFPAEALQKVAKK' A
#
# COMPACT_ATOMS: atom_id res chain seq x y z
N MET A 1 4.94 14.03 -7.39
CA MET A 1 5.13 13.52 -6.12
C MET A 1 3.86 12.99 -5.53
N ALA A 2 3.89 11.80 -5.06
CA ALA A 2 2.70 11.18 -4.54
C ALA A 2 2.63 11.42 -3.04
N GLU A 3 1.46 11.73 -2.57
CA GLU A 3 1.21 11.84 -1.17
C GLU A 3 0.19 10.83 -0.77
N PHE A 4 0.50 10.09 0.27
CA PHE A 4 -0.37 9.03 0.74
C PHE A 4 -0.82 9.35 2.15
N LYS A 5 -2.00 8.86 2.48
CA LYS A 5 -2.55 9.01 3.81
C LYS A 5 -3.04 7.68 4.29
N LYS A 6 -3.18 7.57 5.60
CA LYS A 6 -3.78 6.36 6.14
C LYS A 6 -5.14 6.14 5.51
N GLY A 7 -5.39 4.91 5.14
CA GLY A 7 -6.64 4.54 4.54
C GLY A 7 -6.63 4.57 3.02
N ASP A 8 -5.59 5.10 2.43
CA ASP A 8 -5.49 5.08 0.97
C ASP A 8 -5.26 3.67 0.49
N VAL A 9 -5.78 3.37 -0.69
CA VAL A 9 -5.53 2.08 -1.33
C VAL A 9 -4.47 2.30 -2.38
N VAL A 10 -3.42 1.52 -2.30
CA VAL A 10 -2.27 1.69 -3.18
C VAL A 10 -1.83 0.33 -3.72
N GLU A 11 -0.98 0.38 -4.71
CA GLU A 11 -0.37 -0.83 -5.24
C GLU A 11 1.06 -0.48 -5.63
N LEU A 12 1.88 -1.51 -5.82
CA LEU A 12 3.22 -1.27 -6.33
C LEU A 12 3.12 -0.79 -7.77
N VAL A 13 4.01 0.11 -8.15
CA VAL A 13 3.97 0.63 -9.51
C VAL A 13 4.23 -0.46 -10.53
N SER A 14 4.85 -1.55 -10.11
CA SER A 14 5.09 -2.68 -11.00
C SER A 14 3.92 -3.65 -11.04
N GLY A 15 2.87 -3.37 -10.28
CA GLY A 15 1.71 -4.24 -10.23
C GLY A 15 1.70 -5.01 -8.93
N GLY A 16 0.58 -5.64 -8.65
CA GLY A 16 0.46 -6.42 -7.43
C GLY A 16 -0.91 -6.24 -6.80
N PRO A 17 -1.08 -6.75 -5.60
CA PRO A 17 -2.37 -6.64 -4.94
C PRO A 17 -2.63 -5.23 -4.45
N ASP A 18 -3.89 -4.93 -4.27
CA ASP A 18 -4.28 -3.68 -3.63
C ASP A 18 -3.91 -3.76 -2.16
N MET A 19 -3.35 -2.68 -1.66
CA MET A 19 -2.92 -2.62 -0.28
C MET A 19 -3.45 -1.35 0.36
N THR A 20 -3.62 -1.40 1.67
CA THR A 20 -4.14 -0.26 2.40
C THR A 20 -3.03 0.38 3.21
N VAL A 21 -2.90 1.69 3.09
CA VAL A 21 -1.90 2.42 3.85
C VAL A 21 -2.34 2.48 5.30
N THR A 22 -1.50 2.04 6.20
CA THR A 22 -1.83 2.07 7.62
C THR A 22 -0.91 3.01 8.40
N PHE A 23 0.20 3.42 7.83
CA PHE A 23 1.09 4.34 8.51
C PHE A 23 1.95 5.04 7.47
N VAL A 24 2.12 6.32 7.64
CA VAL A 24 2.95 7.11 6.74
C VAL A 24 4.14 7.61 7.53
N GLY A 25 5.31 7.11 7.18
CA GLY A 25 6.54 7.56 7.81
C GLY A 25 7.21 8.63 6.98
N ASP A 26 8.40 9.00 7.40
CA ASP A 26 9.12 10.04 6.71
C ASP A 26 9.56 9.63 5.32
N SER A 27 10.03 8.42 5.19
CA SER A 27 10.52 7.99 3.89
C SER A 27 9.91 6.68 3.44
N GLU A 28 9.08 6.08 4.27
CA GLU A 28 8.47 4.81 3.94
C GLU A 28 7.02 4.79 4.34
N ILE A 29 6.26 4.01 3.60
CA ILE A 29 4.84 3.87 3.80
C ILE A 29 4.59 2.44 4.22
N THR A 30 3.88 2.25 5.32
CA THR A 30 3.50 0.91 5.76
C THR A 30 2.14 0.58 5.19
N VAL A 31 2.05 -0.59 4.58
CA VAL A 31 0.82 -1.03 3.95
C VAL A 31 0.47 -2.41 4.45
N HIS A 32 -0.81 -2.72 4.43
CA HIS A 32 -1.32 -4.04 4.77
C HIS A 32 -2.19 -4.55 3.64
N TRP A 33 -2.20 -5.86 3.47
CA TRP A 33 -3.09 -6.47 2.50
C TRP A 33 -3.37 -7.89 2.95
N PHE A 34 -4.32 -8.53 2.30
CA PHE A 34 -4.68 -9.89 2.65
C PHE A 34 -4.15 -10.84 1.59
N GLY A 35 -3.65 -11.97 2.06
CA GLY A 35 -3.23 -13.01 1.16
C GLY A 35 -4.44 -13.64 0.49
N ASN A 36 -4.16 -14.41 -0.54
CA ASN A 36 -5.23 -14.93 -1.34
C ASN A 36 -6.08 -15.97 -0.65
N HIS A 37 -5.46 -16.88 0.04
CA HIS A 37 -6.21 -18.03 0.51
C HIS A 37 -6.41 -18.05 1.99
N ASN A 38 -5.52 -17.47 2.71
CA ASN A 38 -5.54 -17.65 4.15
C ASN A 38 -6.13 -16.51 4.91
N GLU A 39 -6.48 -15.49 4.22
CA GLU A 39 -7.06 -14.33 4.89
C GLU A 39 -6.14 -13.77 5.95
N LYS A 40 -4.88 -14.05 5.82
CA LYS A 40 -3.94 -13.48 6.76
C LYS A 40 -3.58 -12.10 6.34
N SER A 41 -3.49 -11.24 7.33
CA SER A 41 -3.06 -9.88 7.12
C SER A 41 -1.56 -9.86 6.94
N LEU A 42 -1.11 -9.36 5.82
CA LEU A 42 0.31 -9.20 5.54
C LEU A 42 0.62 -7.71 5.54
N TRP A 43 1.86 -7.39 5.82
CA TRP A 43 2.25 -5.99 5.82
C TRP A 43 3.71 -5.86 5.46
N ASP A 44 4.05 -4.67 4.98
CA ASP A 44 5.43 -4.37 4.66
C ASP A 44 5.54 -2.87 4.52
N ARG A 45 6.76 -2.40 4.35
CA ARG A 45 7.03 -0.99 4.15
C ARG A 45 7.71 -0.79 2.82
N PHE A 46 7.28 0.24 2.12
CA PHE A 46 7.84 0.56 0.83
C PHE A 46 8.08 2.05 0.74
N PRO A 47 9.08 2.47 -0.02
CA PRO A 47 9.23 3.89 -0.27
C PRO A 47 8.04 4.40 -1.08
N ALA A 48 7.71 5.66 -0.88
CA ALA A 48 6.54 6.22 -1.53
C ALA A 48 6.64 6.11 -3.06
N GLU A 49 7.84 6.22 -3.57
CA GLU A 49 8.01 6.18 -5.02
C GLU A 49 7.76 4.81 -5.62
N ALA A 50 7.69 3.77 -4.79
CA ALA A 50 7.39 2.44 -5.28
C ALA A 50 5.89 2.16 -5.31
N LEU A 51 5.10 3.09 -4.81
CA LEU A 51 3.66 2.90 -4.69
C LEU A 51 2.92 3.90 -5.56
N GLN A 52 1.74 3.50 -5.97
CA GLN A 52 0.84 4.42 -6.66
C GLN A 52 -0.57 4.17 -6.16
N LYS A 53 -1.38 5.20 -6.20
CA LYS A 53 -2.75 5.08 -5.73
C LYS A 53 -3.57 4.28 -6.72
N VAL A 54 -4.44 3.44 -6.18
CA VAL A 54 -5.37 2.68 -7.01
C VAL A 54 -6.59 3.53 -7.24
N ALA A 55 -6.94 3.72 -8.49
CA ALA A 55 -8.11 4.51 -8.83
C ALA A 55 -9.32 3.63 -8.66
N LYS A 56 -10.00 3.83 -7.56
CA LYS A 56 -11.20 3.06 -7.27
C LYS A 56 -12.43 3.89 -7.52
N LYS A 57 -13.43 3.20 -7.90
CA LYS A 57 -14.66 3.92 -8.14
C LYS A 57 -15.70 3.61 -7.17
#